data_a9913a2c21c6d2620f46762217399749
#
_entry.id   a9913a2c21c6d2620f46762217399749
#
_cell.length_a   1.000
_cell.length_b   1.000
_cell.length_c   1.000
_cell.angle_alpha   90.00
_cell.angle_beta   90.00
_cell.angle_gamma   90.00
#
_symmetry.space_group_name_H-M   'P 1'
#
loop_
_entity.id
_entity.type
_entity.pdbx_description
1 polymer ?
#
loop_
_entity_poly.entity_id
_entity_poly.type
_entity_poly.pdbx_seq_one_letter_code
_entity_poly.pdbx_strand_id
1 'polypeptide(L)'
;MLEHGGRLLEASARTGRPLEQWLDLSTGIAPFSPPLPVIPARCWQRLPEDFDGLEASACAYYGVERVLPVAGSQAAIQLLPEYFSPCRVGFLEPAYAEHRHAWQQAGHETVTATAETLEAQLDSLSVLVLINPNNPTGQRWPLADLLRWHQQLQARGGYLIVDEAFMDATPEDSALPWAGQ
;
A
#
# COMPACT_ATOMS: atom_id res chain seq x y z
N MET A 1 -2.19 18.97 4.91
CA MET A 1 -1.21 17.90 5.25
C MET A 1 -2.00 16.83 5.98
N LEU A 2 -1.91 15.58 5.55
CA LEU A 2 -2.58 14.47 6.23
C LEU A 2 -1.92 14.22 7.59
N GLU A 3 -2.74 13.91 8.60
CA GLU A 3 -2.22 13.58 9.94
C GLU A 3 -1.88 12.08 9.99
N HIS A 4 -0.67 11.79 10.47
CA HIS A 4 -0.19 10.43 10.67
C HIS A 4 0.21 10.20 12.11
N GLY A 5 0.16 8.94 12.57
CA GLY A 5 0.67 8.53 13.88
C GLY A 5 2.20 8.62 14.00
N GLY A 6 2.76 8.16 15.13
CA GLY A 6 4.21 8.08 15.35
C GLY A 6 4.88 9.40 15.75
N ARG A 7 4.13 10.41 16.19
CA ARG A 7 4.67 11.73 16.56
C ARG A 7 4.97 11.84 18.06
N LEU A 8 5.73 10.89 18.60
CA LEU A 8 6.04 10.85 20.04
C LEU A 8 6.82 12.07 20.53
N LEU A 9 7.77 12.58 19.74
CA LEU A 9 8.54 13.79 20.09
C LEU A 9 7.63 15.01 20.26
N GLU A 10 6.68 15.18 19.33
CA GLU A 10 5.70 16.26 19.39
C GLU A 10 4.77 16.11 20.61
N ALA A 11 4.29 14.90 20.86
CA ALA A 11 3.45 14.59 22.00
C ALA A 11 4.18 14.84 23.33
N SER A 12 5.44 14.40 23.43
CA SER A 12 6.31 14.63 24.56
C SER A 12 6.53 16.13 24.80
N ALA A 13 6.89 16.89 23.76
CA ALA A 13 7.10 18.33 23.87
C ALA A 13 5.84 19.09 24.32
N ARG A 14 4.67 18.72 23.80
CA ARG A 14 3.39 19.35 24.13
C ARG A 14 2.94 19.08 25.55
N THR A 15 3.23 17.89 26.10
CA THR A 15 2.73 17.47 27.41
C THR A 15 3.76 17.55 28.50
N GLY A 16 5.05 17.73 28.20
CA GLY A 16 6.17 17.65 29.14
C GLY A 16 6.45 16.24 29.66
N ARG A 17 5.80 15.19 29.12
CA ARG A 17 6.01 13.79 29.53
C ARG A 17 7.22 13.19 28.82
N PRO A 18 8.20 12.58 29.51
CA PRO A 18 9.34 11.91 28.94
C PRO A 18 8.95 10.79 27.97
N LEU A 19 9.75 10.55 26.92
CA LEU A 19 9.46 9.56 25.87
C LEU A 19 9.30 8.14 26.40
N GLU A 20 10.06 7.77 27.41
CA GLU A 20 10.07 6.45 28.04
C GLU A 20 8.76 6.11 28.78
N GLN A 21 7.93 7.14 29.02
CA GLN A 21 6.63 6.99 29.68
C GLN A 21 5.46 6.87 28.69
N TRP A 22 5.75 6.83 27.39
CA TRP A 22 4.73 6.68 26.36
C TRP A 22 4.65 5.24 25.86
N LEU A 23 3.43 4.80 25.61
CA LEU A 23 3.11 3.64 24.78
C LEU A 23 2.48 4.17 23.50
N ASP A 24 3.18 4.03 22.37
CA ASP A 24 2.67 4.43 21.06
C ASP A 24 1.83 3.32 20.43
N LEU A 25 0.53 3.57 20.31
CA LEU A 25 -0.42 2.70 19.62
C LEU A 25 -1.00 3.38 18.37
N SER A 26 -0.37 4.45 17.88
CA SER A 26 -0.86 5.26 16.78
C SER A 26 -0.36 4.81 15.40
N THR A 27 0.48 3.79 15.34
CA THR A 27 1.03 3.24 14.10
C THR A 27 0.93 1.73 14.05
N GLY A 28 0.94 1.16 12.84
CA GLY A 28 1.04 -0.30 12.61
C GLY A 28 2.48 -0.82 12.59
N ILE A 29 3.46 -0.02 13.03
CA ILE A 29 4.86 -0.42 13.06
C ILE A 29 5.08 -1.48 14.16
N ALA A 30 5.82 -2.55 13.84
CA ALA A 30 6.16 -3.58 14.82
C ALA A 30 6.91 -2.97 16.02
N PRO A 31 6.52 -3.32 17.26
CA PRO A 31 7.12 -2.75 18.46
C PRO A 31 8.53 -3.29 18.78
N PHE A 32 9.02 -4.19 17.95
CA PHE A 32 10.35 -4.80 18.07
C PHE A 32 11.05 -4.77 16.71
N SER A 33 12.36 -4.60 16.74
CA SER A 33 13.19 -4.68 15.53
C SER A 33 13.80 -6.07 15.39
N PRO A 34 13.85 -6.65 14.19
CA PRO A 34 14.66 -7.83 13.95
C PRO A 34 16.14 -7.51 14.16
N PRO A 35 17.00 -8.50 14.44
CA PRO A 35 18.43 -8.28 14.52
C PRO A 35 18.94 -7.78 13.17
N LEU A 36 19.57 -6.60 13.18
CA LEU A 36 20.10 -5.99 11.97
C LEU A 36 21.48 -6.61 11.63
N PRO A 37 21.71 -7.02 10.38
CA PRO A 37 23.03 -7.44 9.95
C PRO A 37 24.00 -6.24 9.92
N VAL A 38 25.30 -6.50 10.04
CA VAL A 38 26.31 -5.46 9.82
C VAL A 38 26.32 -5.10 8.34
N ILE A 39 25.98 -3.85 8.03
CA ILE A 39 26.00 -3.34 6.66
C ILE A 39 27.45 -3.02 6.28
N PRO A 40 28.04 -3.65 5.24
CA PRO A 40 29.40 -3.38 4.82
C PRO A 40 29.59 -1.91 4.40
N ALA A 41 30.76 -1.34 4.69
CA ALA A 41 31.07 0.07 4.38
C ALA A 41 30.88 0.41 2.89
N ARG A 42 31.12 -0.54 1.98
CA ARG A 42 30.93 -0.34 0.54
C ARG A 42 29.49 0.04 0.16
N CYS A 43 28.48 -0.39 0.95
CA CYS A 43 27.08 -0.06 0.69
C CYS A 43 26.77 1.43 0.90
N TRP A 44 27.63 2.15 1.63
CA TRP A 44 27.51 3.59 1.90
C TRP A 44 28.32 4.46 0.93
N GLN A 45 29.16 3.82 0.09
CA GLN A 45 30.16 4.53 -0.72
C GLN A 45 29.80 4.57 -2.21
N ARG A 46 28.89 3.71 -2.65
CA ARG A 46 28.53 3.57 -4.07
C ARG A 46 27.05 3.87 -4.29
N LEU A 47 26.75 4.33 -5.50
CA LEU A 47 25.36 4.41 -5.95
C LEU A 47 24.81 2.98 -6.16
N PRO A 48 23.49 2.77 -5.99
CA PRO A 48 22.86 1.52 -6.40
C PRO A 48 23.11 1.24 -7.88
N GLU A 49 23.32 -0.01 -8.21
CA GLU A 49 23.51 -0.46 -9.59
C GLU A 49 22.39 -1.44 -9.94
N ASP A 50 21.92 -1.39 -11.20
CA ASP A 50 21.00 -2.41 -11.72
C ASP A 50 21.70 -3.78 -11.64
N PHE A 51 20.92 -4.84 -11.48
CA PHE A 51 21.42 -6.22 -11.36
C PHE A 51 22.20 -6.53 -10.06
N ASP A 52 21.95 -5.77 -9.00
CA ASP A 52 22.52 -6.04 -7.67
C ASP A 52 21.91 -7.27 -6.96
N GLY A 53 20.91 -7.89 -7.57
CA GLY A 53 20.20 -9.08 -7.08
C GLY A 53 18.92 -8.77 -6.30
N LEU A 54 18.57 -7.50 -6.08
CA LEU A 54 17.36 -7.10 -5.34
C LEU A 54 16.09 -7.62 -6.01
N GLU A 55 15.93 -7.37 -7.32
CA GLU A 55 14.74 -7.81 -8.07
C GLU A 55 14.62 -9.34 -8.08
N ALA A 56 15.73 -10.05 -8.32
CA ALA A 56 15.73 -11.51 -8.31
C ALA A 56 15.35 -12.08 -6.94
N SER A 57 15.86 -11.48 -5.87
CA SER A 57 15.54 -11.87 -4.50
C SER A 57 14.07 -11.59 -4.18
N ALA A 58 13.54 -10.45 -4.58
CA ALA A 58 12.14 -10.08 -4.39
C ALA A 58 11.20 -10.98 -5.20
N CYS A 59 11.53 -11.26 -6.46
CA CYS A 59 10.78 -12.22 -7.29
C CYS A 59 10.70 -13.61 -6.64
N ALA A 60 11.83 -14.10 -6.12
CA ALA A 60 11.89 -15.38 -5.42
C ALA A 60 11.07 -15.36 -4.12
N TYR A 61 11.13 -14.28 -3.35
CA TYR A 61 10.38 -14.12 -2.12
C TYR A 61 8.87 -14.09 -2.34
N TYR A 62 8.43 -13.30 -3.31
CA TYR A 62 7.02 -13.12 -3.62
C TYR A 62 6.44 -14.18 -4.58
N GLY A 63 7.27 -15.05 -5.15
CA GLY A 63 6.82 -16.09 -6.08
C GLY A 63 6.28 -15.53 -7.41
N VAL A 64 6.84 -14.42 -7.91
CA VAL A 64 6.42 -13.73 -9.14
C VAL A 64 7.58 -13.61 -10.13
N GLU A 65 7.24 -13.38 -11.41
CA GLU A 65 8.26 -13.25 -12.45
C GLU A 65 8.87 -11.84 -12.53
N ARG A 66 8.16 -10.83 -12.08
CA ARG A 66 8.57 -9.41 -12.21
C ARG A 66 8.18 -8.61 -10.99
N VAL A 67 9.08 -7.73 -10.60
CA VAL A 67 8.84 -6.69 -9.60
C VAL A 67 9.50 -5.40 -10.07
N LEU A 68 9.01 -4.28 -9.58
CA LEU A 68 9.64 -2.97 -9.76
C LEU A 68 10.00 -2.41 -8.38
N PRO A 69 11.28 -2.43 -7.97
CA PRO A 69 11.71 -1.81 -6.74
C PRO A 69 11.53 -0.29 -6.78
N VAL A 70 10.97 0.27 -5.71
CA VAL A 70 10.77 1.72 -5.58
C VAL A 70 11.25 2.18 -4.19
N ALA A 71 11.43 3.47 -4.01
CA ALA A 71 11.85 4.08 -2.74
C ALA A 71 10.71 4.09 -1.71
N GLY A 72 10.24 2.89 -1.33
CA GLY A 72 9.12 2.68 -0.41
C GLY A 72 7.76 2.77 -1.10
N SER A 73 6.71 2.25 -0.43
CA SER A 73 5.34 2.23 -0.95
C SER A 73 4.80 3.64 -1.26
N GLN A 74 5.24 4.67 -0.53
CA GLN A 74 4.82 6.05 -0.77
C GLN A 74 5.21 6.54 -2.17
N ALA A 75 6.36 6.11 -2.70
CA ALA A 75 6.75 6.43 -4.07
C ALA A 75 5.79 5.80 -5.09
N ALA A 76 5.41 4.54 -4.89
CA ALA A 76 4.43 3.88 -5.73
C ALA A 76 3.05 4.56 -5.65
N ILE A 77 2.58 4.89 -4.43
CA ILE A 77 1.31 5.57 -4.19
C ILE A 77 1.23 6.89 -4.96
N GLN A 78 2.31 7.67 -4.96
CA GLN A 78 2.35 8.98 -5.62
C GLN A 78 2.52 8.89 -7.14
N LEU A 79 3.30 7.93 -7.63
CA LEU A 79 3.59 7.83 -9.07
C LEU A 79 2.52 7.09 -9.85
N LEU A 80 1.90 6.09 -9.25
CA LEU A 80 0.96 5.21 -9.96
C LEU A 80 -0.21 5.97 -10.62
N PRO A 81 -0.83 6.98 -9.99
CA PRO A 81 -1.90 7.75 -10.63
C PRO A 81 -1.50 8.42 -11.93
N GLU A 82 -0.24 8.84 -12.07
CA GLU A 82 0.27 9.55 -13.25
C GLU A 82 0.31 8.67 -14.52
N TYR A 83 0.23 7.35 -14.38
CA TYR A 83 0.19 6.41 -15.51
C TYR A 83 -1.21 6.25 -16.11
N PHE A 84 -2.24 6.86 -15.49
CA PHE A 84 -3.61 6.77 -15.95
C PHE A 84 -4.08 8.12 -16.50
N SER A 85 -4.80 8.11 -17.63
CA SER A 85 -5.57 9.27 -18.03
C SER A 85 -6.66 9.57 -16.99
N PRO A 86 -7.08 10.84 -16.79
CA PRO A 86 -8.11 11.17 -15.82
C PRO A 86 -9.33 10.25 -15.92
N CYS A 87 -9.66 9.60 -14.83
CA CYS A 87 -10.71 8.58 -14.77
C CYS A 87 -11.38 8.57 -13.40
N ARG A 88 -12.40 7.73 -13.24
CA ARG A 88 -13.13 7.55 -11.99
C ARG A 88 -12.54 6.42 -11.18
N VAL A 89 -12.09 6.74 -9.96
CA VAL A 89 -11.33 5.84 -9.08
C VAL A 89 -12.06 5.64 -7.76
N GLY A 90 -12.32 4.38 -7.41
CA GLY A 90 -12.98 3.97 -6.19
C GLY A 90 -11.99 3.66 -5.07
N PHE A 91 -12.38 4.03 -3.86
CA PHE A 91 -11.66 3.71 -2.62
C PHE A 91 -12.63 3.19 -1.57
N LEU A 92 -12.20 2.19 -0.81
CA LEU A 92 -12.94 1.83 0.40
C LEU A 92 -12.55 2.73 1.56
N GLU A 93 -13.50 3.10 2.39
CA GLU A 93 -13.27 3.89 3.59
C GLU A 93 -13.91 3.24 4.82
N PRO A 94 -13.25 3.40 5.99
CA PRO A 94 -12.01 4.13 6.24
C PRO A 94 -10.78 3.38 5.73
N ALA A 95 -9.82 4.09 5.12
CA ALA A 95 -8.56 3.54 4.62
C ALA A 95 -7.42 4.54 4.72
N TYR A 96 -6.19 4.11 4.39
CA TYR A 96 -5.02 4.97 4.36
C TYR A 96 -5.19 6.09 3.33
N ALA A 97 -5.29 7.32 3.82
CA ALA A 97 -5.74 8.47 3.05
C ALA A 97 -4.79 8.91 1.92
N GLU A 98 -3.52 8.49 1.95
CA GLU A 98 -2.51 8.87 0.95
C GLU A 98 -2.88 8.39 -0.45
N HIS A 99 -3.45 7.21 -0.60
CA HIS A 99 -3.90 6.73 -1.91
C HIS A 99 -4.90 7.70 -2.54
N ARG A 100 -6.02 7.96 -1.85
CA ARG A 100 -7.04 8.87 -2.40
C ARG A 100 -6.48 10.27 -2.67
N HIS A 101 -5.64 10.77 -1.76
CA HIS A 101 -5.01 12.07 -1.93
C HIS A 101 -4.13 12.13 -3.18
N ALA A 102 -3.29 11.12 -3.43
CA ALA A 102 -2.43 11.07 -4.63
C ALA A 102 -3.26 11.07 -5.92
N TRP A 103 -4.32 10.26 -5.99
CA TRP A 103 -5.20 10.22 -7.15
C TRP A 103 -5.95 11.54 -7.39
N GLN A 104 -6.37 12.22 -6.31
CA GLN A 104 -6.96 13.56 -6.42
C GLN A 104 -5.97 14.60 -6.95
N GLN A 105 -4.72 14.56 -6.47
CA GLN A 105 -3.65 15.47 -6.93
C GLN A 105 -3.32 15.24 -8.42
N ALA A 106 -3.39 14.01 -8.89
CA ALA A 106 -3.21 13.67 -10.31
C ALA A 106 -4.44 14.01 -11.20
N GLY A 107 -5.51 14.58 -10.63
CA GLY A 107 -6.66 15.06 -11.39
C GLY A 107 -7.74 14.02 -11.68
N HIS A 108 -7.75 12.89 -10.96
CA HIS A 108 -8.80 11.87 -11.09
C HIS A 108 -10.05 12.21 -10.28
N GLU A 109 -11.22 11.76 -10.76
CA GLU A 109 -12.45 11.76 -9.96
C GLU A 109 -12.39 10.64 -8.93
N THR A 110 -12.35 10.97 -7.65
CA THR A 110 -12.31 9.97 -6.58
C THR A 110 -13.67 9.79 -5.92
N VAL A 111 -14.10 8.57 -5.76
CA VAL A 111 -15.31 8.19 -5.05
C VAL A 111 -14.99 7.23 -3.91
N THR A 112 -15.78 7.30 -2.85
CA THR A 112 -15.62 6.41 -1.70
C THR A 112 -16.81 5.49 -1.57
N ALA A 113 -16.55 4.26 -1.14
CA ALA A 113 -17.53 3.25 -0.86
C ALA A 113 -17.28 2.60 0.50
N THR A 114 -18.30 2.04 1.09
CA THR A 114 -18.17 1.05 2.16
C THR A 114 -18.19 -0.36 1.55
N ALA A 115 -17.90 -1.38 2.37
CA ALA A 115 -18.02 -2.77 1.95
C ALA A 115 -19.41 -3.09 1.33
N GLU A 116 -20.47 -2.52 1.94
CA GLU A 116 -21.84 -2.76 1.53
C GLU A 116 -22.22 -2.04 0.24
N THR A 117 -21.58 -0.91 -0.07
CA THR A 117 -21.93 -0.07 -1.23
C THR A 117 -21.00 -0.25 -2.43
N LEU A 118 -19.89 -0.95 -2.27
CA LEU A 118 -18.89 -1.14 -3.32
C LEU A 118 -19.48 -1.80 -4.57
N GLU A 119 -20.21 -2.90 -4.39
CA GLU A 119 -20.79 -3.65 -5.50
C GLU A 119 -21.68 -2.78 -6.40
N ALA A 120 -22.48 -1.91 -5.81
CA ALA A 120 -23.39 -1.01 -6.56
C ALA A 120 -22.62 0.08 -7.33
N GLN A 121 -21.39 0.38 -6.95
CA GLN A 121 -20.59 1.43 -7.57
C GLN A 121 -19.58 0.89 -8.59
N LEU A 122 -19.24 -0.39 -8.51
CA LEU A 122 -18.14 -1.01 -9.25
C LEU A 122 -18.25 -0.79 -10.76
N ASP A 123 -19.47 -0.86 -11.32
CA ASP A 123 -19.70 -0.65 -12.74
C ASP A 123 -19.39 0.75 -13.24
N SER A 124 -19.35 1.73 -12.35
CA SER A 124 -19.01 3.12 -12.67
C SER A 124 -17.53 3.43 -12.58
N LEU A 125 -16.71 2.51 -12.06
CA LEU A 125 -15.28 2.72 -11.80
C LEU A 125 -14.42 2.29 -12.99
N SER A 126 -13.38 3.06 -13.29
CA SER A 126 -12.28 2.65 -14.16
C SER A 126 -11.15 1.99 -13.36
N VAL A 127 -10.98 2.41 -12.11
CA VAL A 127 -9.96 1.85 -11.21
C VAL A 127 -10.58 1.67 -9.83
N LEU A 128 -10.29 0.55 -9.19
CA LEU A 128 -10.55 0.32 -7.77
C LEU A 128 -9.22 0.15 -7.05
N VAL A 129 -8.99 0.95 -6.01
CA VAL A 129 -7.81 0.84 -5.16
C VAL A 129 -8.22 0.29 -3.80
N LEU A 130 -7.63 -0.83 -3.42
CA LEU A 130 -7.86 -1.52 -2.16
C LEU A 130 -6.57 -1.67 -1.37
N ILE A 131 -6.68 -1.66 -0.05
CA ILE A 131 -5.61 -1.99 0.87
C ILE A 131 -5.99 -3.31 1.54
N ASN A 132 -5.14 -4.33 1.44
CA ASN A 132 -5.45 -5.67 1.93
C ASN A 132 -4.23 -6.34 2.58
N PRO A 133 -4.18 -6.51 3.89
CA PRO A 133 -5.14 -6.07 4.93
C PRO A 133 -5.28 -4.55 5.01
N ASN A 134 -6.50 -4.07 5.27
CA ASN A 134 -6.80 -2.64 5.27
C ASN A 134 -6.20 -1.91 6.48
N ASN A 135 -5.58 -0.79 6.23
CA ASN A 135 -5.16 0.17 7.24
C ASN A 135 -6.20 1.33 7.30
N PRO A 136 -6.89 1.60 8.43
CA PRO A 136 -6.56 1.16 9.79
C PRO A 136 -7.39 -0.02 10.33
N THR A 137 -8.34 -0.56 9.59
CA THR A 137 -9.36 -1.48 10.14
C THR A 137 -8.88 -2.90 10.34
N GLY A 138 -7.78 -3.30 9.65
CA GLY A 138 -7.32 -4.70 9.61
C GLY A 138 -8.25 -5.62 8.80
N GLN A 139 -9.28 -5.07 8.13
CA GLN A 139 -10.18 -5.86 7.31
C GLN A 139 -9.42 -6.54 6.17
N ARG A 140 -9.77 -7.78 5.91
CA ARG A 140 -9.24 -8.58 4.81
C ARG A 140 -10.33 -8.92 3.81
N TRP A 141 -9.97 -8.87 2.56
CA TRP A 141 -10.83 -9.27 1.45
C TRP A 141 -10.40 -10.65 0.97
N PRO A 142 -11.34 -11.61 0.93
CA PRO A 142 -11.05 -12.92 0.36
C PRO A 142 -10.57 -12.80 -1.08
N LEU A 143 -9.62 -13.64 -1.47
CA LEU A 143 -9.09 -13.67 -2.84
C LEU A 143 -10.21 -13.82 -3.89
N ALA A 144 -11.23 -14.61 -3.59
CA ALA A 144 -12.38 -14.80 -4.49
C ALA A 144 -13.11 -13.49 -4.80
N ASP A 145 -13.23 -12.57 -3.82
CA ASP A 145 -13.83 -11.26 -4.03
C ASP A 145 -12.92 -10.36 -4.87
N LEU A 146 -11.62 -10.35 -4.59
CA LEU A 146 -10.64 -9.59 -5.37
C LEU A 146 -10.65 -10.02 -6.85
N LEU A 147 -10.62 -11.33 -7.12
CA LEU A 147 -10.67 -11.87 -8.48
C LEU A 147 -12.00 -11.54 -9.18
N ARG A 148 -13.12 -11.58 -8.47
CA ARG A 148 -14.42 -11.22 -9.02
C ARG A 148 -14.47 -9.74 -9.40
N TRP A 149 -14.01 -8.83 -8.54
CA TRP A 149 -13.96 -7.39 -8.84
C TRP A 149 -12.96 -7.08 -9.96
N HIS A 150 -11.82 -7.78 -9.97
CA HIS A 150 -10.85 -7.67 -11.07
C HIS A 150 -11.50 -8.04 -12.41
N GLN A 151 -12.19 -9.19 -12.50
CA GLN A 151 -12.86 -9.63 -13.73
C GLN A 151 -13.92 -8.62 -14.21
N GLN A 152 -14.71 -8.07 -13.28
CA GLN A 152 -15.72 -7.05 -13.63
C GLN A 152 -15.08 -5.76 -14.16
N LEU A 153 -13.99 -5.31 -13.56
CA LEU A 153 -13.23 -4.14 -14.03
C LEU A 153 -12.57 -4.41 -15.36
N GLN A 154 -11.86 -5.52 -15.48
CA GLN A 154 -11.12 -5.93 -16.68
C GLN A 154 -12.03 -6.05 -17.92
N ALA A 155 -13.25 -6.57 -17.76
CA ALA A 155 -14.24 -6.65 -18.85
C ALA A 155 -14.57 -5.29 -19.50
N ARG A 156 -14.25 -4.18 -18.82
CA ARG A 156 -14.43 -2.82 -19.30
C ARG A 156 -13.11 -2.06 -19.50
N GLY A 157 -11.97 -2.78 -19.48
CA GLY A 157 -10.64 -2.17 -19.57
C GLY A 157 -10.20 -1.42 -18.29
N GLY A 158 -10.85 -1.70 -17.15
CA GLY A 158 -10.51 -1.14 -15.86
C GLY A 158 -9.47 -1.95 -15.09
N TYR A 159 -9.06 -1.44 -13.93
CA TYR A 159 -7.98 -2.00 -13.13
C TYR A 159 -8.38 -2.16 -11.67
N LEU A 160 -7.93 -3.25 -11.06
CA LEU A 160 -7.87 -3.43 -9.62
C LEU A 160 -6.43 -3.25 -9.15
N ILE A 161 -6.21 -2.32 -8.21
CA ILE A 161 -4.94 -2.07 -7.55
C ILE A 161 -5.06 -2.53 -6.10
N VAL A 162 -4.18 -3.40 -5.66
CA VAL A 162 -4.18 -3.92 -4.29
C VAL A 162 -2.87 -3.54 -3.61
N ASP A 163 -2.97 -2.76 -2.54
CA ASP A 163 -1.85 -2.47 -1.65
C ASP A 163 -1.78 -3.55 -0.58
N GLU A 164 -0.72 -4.34 -0.62
CA GLU A 164 -0.47 -5.47 0.28
C GLU A 164 0.65 -5.17 1.29
N ALA A 165 0.85 -3.90 1.69
CA ALA A 165 1.91 -3.49 2.60
C ALA A 165 1.93 -4.26 3.94
N PHE A 166 0.82 -4.86 4.36
CA PHE A 166 0.71 -5.67 5.59
C PHE A 166 0.48 -7.17 5.33
N MET A 167 0.61 -7.62 4.09
CA MET A 167 0.30 -9.01 3.71
C MET A 167 1.39 -10.01 4.14
N ASP A 168 2.61 -9.58 4.37
CA ASP A 168 3.73 -10.46 4.78
C ASP A 168 3.45 -11.27 6.06
N ALA A 169 2.50 -10.84 6.89
CA ALA A 169 2.07 -11.60 8.07
C ALA A 169 1.26 -12.87 7.70
N THR A 170 0.68 -12.93 6.50
CA THR A 170 -0.14 -14.04 5.99
C THR A 170 0.02 -14.13 4.46
N PRO A 171 1.22 -14.47 3.98
CA PRO A 171 1.54 -14.44 2.55
C PRO A 171 0.70 -15.39 1.70
N GLU A 172 0.12 -16.42 2.32
CA GLU A 172 -0.80 -17.36 1.66
C GLU A 172 -2.11 -16.71 1.18
N ASP A 173 -2.48 -15.55 1.74
CA ASP A 173 -3.69 -14.80 1.37
C ASP A 173 -3.42 -13.75 0.28
N SER A 174 -2.16 -13.62 -0.19
CA SER A 174 -1.77 -12.61 -1.17
C SER A 174 -2.44 -12.81 -2.54
N ALA A 175 -2.87 -11.71 -3.15
CA ALA A 175 -3.35 -11.69 -4.53
C ALA A 175 -2.21 -11.60 -5.56
N LEU A 176 -0.99 -11.45 -5.12
CA LEU A 176 0.18 -11.22 -5.98
C LEU A 176 0.39 -12.28 -7.06
N PRO A 177 0.16 -13.62 -6.82
CA PRO A 177 0.27 -14.63 -7.86
C PRO A 177 -0.66 -14.43 -9.08
N TRP A 178 -1.70 -13.61 -8.93
CA TRP A 178 -2.65 -13.27 -10.00
C TRP A 178 -2.40 -11.88 -10.61
N ALA A 179 -1.38 -11.16 -10.12
CA ALA A 179 -1.07 -9.83 -10.65
C ALA A 179 -0.61 -9.90 -12.11
N GLY A 180 -1.10 -8.96 -12.93
CA GLY A 180 -0.74 -8.85 -14.34
C GLY A 180 -1.49 -9.80 -15.29
N GLN A 181 -2.55 -10.43 -14.81
CA GLN A 181 -3.44 -11.28 -15.63
C GLN A 181 -4.51 -10.47 -16.34
#